data_1fe7db34883f84c90078174678cee7a3
#
_entry.id   1fe7db34883f84c90078174678cee7a3
#
_cell.length_a   1.000
_cell.length_b   1.000
_cell.length_c   1.000
_cell.angle_alpha   90.00
_cell.angle_beta   90.00
_cell.angle_gamma   90.00
#
_symmetry.space_group_name_H-M   'P 1'
#
loop_
_entity.id
_entity.type
_entity.pdbx_description
1 polymer ?
#
loop_
_entity_poly.entity_id
_entity_poly.type
_entity_poly.pdbx_seq_one_letter_code
_entity_poly.pdbx_strand_id
1 'polypeptide(L)'
;VMDEADIEEHGLRGTLASTPDWHAAFLDRAVRMAERDKNHPSVVMWSMGNESGYGPNFAAISAWLHDFDPTRPVHYEGAQGVNGEPDPKTVDVISRFYTRVKQEYLNPGIPEGEDKERAENARWERLLEIAERTNDNRPVMTSEYAHCMGNALGNFKEYWDEIYSNPRMLGGFIWDWVDQGIYKILPDGRRMVAYGGDFGDRPNLKAFCFNGVVMSDRETTPKYWEVKKVYAPVKLEMEKDLQVFPKEQDVFLKEQDVLPKGLRVTNRNHHIGLEGYRCLWTLIENGKKMKQGELALPSVAPGETGTMALPDVKINKQADVRLNVSIVLKEDALWAKAGHEILKEQFALNDHLMAVADGVQPGRRKSKFSVLDLWEDSYFQAFRAPTDNDKSFGNWLAKDWKNQGLDAPQVEVITPETETQETDGTVSKKSVVEYRYAKGSIRVSSHYKIYVDGTVDLEQTYLPQGELPELPRLGSAFVLGEEYENLSWYGRGPWENYPDRKTSCLIGRWNSKVSEQYTHYPRPQDSGNHEDVTEVVLTNKQGKGVRVTAIDRPFSFSALHYTVDDIYKTTHDCDLKPRKEVILSLDAAVLGLGNSSCGPGVLKKYAIDKQKPHTLRVRFSLIK
;
A
#
# COMPACT_ATOMS: atom_id res chain seq x y z
N VAL A 1 -20.47 -10.13 13.17
CA VAL A 1 -21.12 -8.90 12.68
C VAL A 1 -21.36 -7.98 13.86
N MET A 2 -21.02 -6.69 13.73
CA MET A 2 -21.56 -5.60 14.53
C MET A 2 -22.71 -4.99 13.73
N ASP A 3 -23.92 -5.02 14.29
CA ASP A 3 -25.13 -4.50 13.64
C ASP A 3 -25.39 -3.09 14.14
N GLU A 4 -25.71 -2.15 13.24
CA GLU A 4 -25.74 -0.73 13.57
C GLU A 4 -27.08 -0.11 13.23
N ALA A 5 -27.62 0.67 14.18
CA ALA A 5 -28.83 1.45 13.99
C ALA A 5 -28.58 2.60 12.98
N ASP A 6 -29.56 2.88 12.15
CA ASP A 6 -29.52 3.91 11.12
C ASP A 6 -29.70 5.34 11.71
N ILE A 7 -28.77 5.71 12.62
CA ILE A 7 -28.70 7.02 13.25
C ILE A 7 -27.39 7.68 12.82
N GLU A 8 -27.52 8.77 12.04
CA GLU A 8 -26.40 9.60 11.64
C GLU A 8 -26.84 11.06 11.51
N GLU A 9 -26.12 11.96 12.20
CA GLU A 9 -26.36 13.41 12.13
C GLU A 9 -25.04 14.20 12.04
N HIS A 10 -24.06 13.69 11.32
CA HIS A 10 -22.69 14.20 11.23
C HIS A 10 -22.59 15.73 11.12
N GLY A 11 -23.39 16.37 10.29
CA GLY A 11 -23.41 17.84 10.12
C GLY A 11 -23.98 18.62 11.29
N LEU A 12 -24.76 18.01 12.19
CA LEU A 12 -25.46 18.64 13.30
C LEU A 12 -24.77 18.45 14.66
N ARG A 13 -23.72 17.63 14.71
CA ARG A 13 -22.81 17.49 15.86
C ARG A 13 -23.47 17.21 17.21
N GLY A 14 -24.43 16.30 17.26
CA GLY A 14 -25.10 15.91 18.49
C GLY A 14 -26.30 16.79 18.89
N THR A 15 -26.74 17.67 18.01
CA THR A 15 -27.93 18.49 18.27
C THR A 15 -29.15 17.59 18.46
N LEU A 16 -29.38 16.62 17.59
CA LEU A 16 -30.53 15.71 17.68
C LEU A 16 -30.36 14.71 18.82
N ALA A 17 -29.13 14.24 19.07
CA ALA A 17 -28.80 13.36 20.19
C ALA A 17 -29.14 13.97 21.57
N SER A 18 -29.16 15.29 21.66
CA SER A 18 -29.43 16.04 22.90
C SER A 18 -30.83 16.65 22.96
N THR A 19 -31.59 16.60 21.87
CA THR A 19 -32.93 17.22 21.80
C THR A 19 -34.04 16.23 22.17
N PRO A 20 -34.88 16.50 23.19
CA PRO A 20 -35.94 15.59 23.66
C PRO A 20 -36.95 15.19 22.59
N ASP A 21 -37.26 16.05 21.64
CA ASP A 21 -38.23 15.78 20.56
C ASP A 21 -37.80 14.64 19.65
N TRP A 22 -36.49 14.31 19.58
CA TRP A 22 -35.93 13.23 18.80
C TRP A 22 -35.81 11.91 19.55
N HIS A 23 -36.07 11.89 20.86
CA HIS A 23 -35.89 10.71 21.70
C HIS A 23 -36.61 9.47 21.17
N ALA A 24 -37.90 9.61 20.80
CA ALA A 24 -38.69 8.49 20.28
C ALA A 24 -38.12 7.96 18.93
N ALA A 25 -37.61 8.86 18.07
CA ALA A 25 -37.04 8.46 16.79
C ALA A 25 -35.71 7.71 16.94
N PHE A 26 -34.85 8.12 17.87
CA PHE A 26 -33.61 7.43 18.20
C PHE A 26 -33.89 6.02 18.75
N LEU A 27 -34.78 5.92 19.73
CA LEU A 27 -35.12 4.64 20.36
C LEU A 27 -35.79 3.68 19.35
N ASP A 28 -36.72 4.14 18.52
CA ASP A 28 -37.40 3.34 17.51
C ASP A 28 -36.43 2.65 16.54
N ARG A 29 -35.37 3.35 16.12
CA ARG A 29 -34.34 2.78 15.21
C ARG A 29 -33.57 1.64 15.87
N ALA A 30 -33.11 1.82 17.08
CA ALA A 30 -32.40 0.78 17.82
C ALA A 30 -33.30 -0.43 18.13
N VAL A 31 -34.56 -0.17 18.53
CA VAL A 31 -35.56 -1.21 18.79
C VAL A 31 -35.81 -2.04 17.53
N ARG A 32 -36.04 -1.39 16.39
CA ARG A 32 -36.28 -2.08 15.12
C ARG A 32 -35.09 -2.93 14.66
N MET A 33 -33.89 -2.41 14.78
CA MET A 33 -32.66 -3.16 14.48
C MET A 33 -32.57 -4.40 15.35
N ALA A 34 -32.61 -4.26 16.67
CA ALA A 34 -32.42 -5.36 17.60
C ALA A 34 -33.55 -6.40 17.49
N GLU A 35 -34.82 -5.98 17.35
CA GLU A 35 -35.97 -6.90 17.16
C GLU A 35 -35.88 -7.67 15.85
N ARG A 36 -35.42 -7.05 14.76
CA ARG A 36 -35.24 -7.70 13.46
C ARG A 36 -34.14 -8.76 13.52
N ASP A 37 -33.00 -8.44 14.18
CA ASP A 37 -31.76 -9.20 14.02
C ASP A 37 -31.35 -10.03 15.25
N LYS A 38 -32.11 -9.98 16.35
CA LYS A 38 -31.86 -10.74 17.59
C LYS A 38 -31.60 -12.23 17.39
N ASN A 39 -32.23 -12.84 16.38
CA ASN A 39 -32.13 -14.27 16.08
C ASN A 39 -30.95 -14.62 15.15
N HIS A 40 -30.12 -13.67 14.79
CA HIS A 40 -28.92 -13.92 14.00
C HIS A 40 -27.70 -14.15 14.89
N PRO A 41 -27.20 -15.38 15.06
CA PRO A 41 -26.06 -15.67 15.92
C PRO A 41 -24.75 -15.06 15.42
N SER A 42 -24.70 -14.63 14.16
CA SER A 42 -23.56 -13.90 13.60
C SER A 42 -23.46 -12.46 14.10
N VAL A 43 -24.54 -11.88 14.62
CA VAL A 43 -24.52 -10.58 15.28
C VAL A 43 -23.96 -10.79 16.69
N VAL A 44 -22.81 -10.18 16.96
CA VAL A 44 -22.08 -10.33 18.24
C VAL A 44 -22.01 -9.03 19.05
N MET A 45 -22.45 -7.91 18.46
CA MET A 45 -22.40 -6.58 19.06
C MET A 45 -23.48 -5.68 18.45
N TRP A 46 -24.09 -4.82 19.25
CA TRP A 46 -25.02 -3.78 18.83
C TRP A 46 -24.31 -2.43 18.76
N SER A 47 -24.42 -1.71 17.63
CA SER A 47 -23.95 -0.33 17.50
C SER A 47 -25.12 0.63 17.48
N MET A 48 -25.03 1.72 18.23
CA MET A 48 -26.13 2.65 18.41
C MET A 48 -26.28 3.67 17.28
N GLY A 49 -25.28 3.80 16.40
CA GLY A 49 -25.28 4.75 15.29
C GLY A 49 -23.89 5.22 14.91
N ASN A 50 -23.82 6.28 14.09
CA ASN A 50 -22.59 6.81 13.51
C ASN A 50 -22.53 8.34 13.57
N GLU A 51 -21.35 8.90 13.93
CA GLU A 51 -20.94 10.32 13.84
C GLU A 51 -22.03 11.35 14.25
N SER A 52 -22.79 11.07 15.30
CA SER A 52 -23.95 11.87 15.73
C SER A 52 -23.73 12.59 17.06
N GLY A 53 -22.48 12.79 17.47
CA GLY A 53 -22.15 13.32 18.78
C GLY A 53 -22.61 12.39 19.91
N TYR A 54 -22.71 12.89 21.13
CA TYR A 54 -23.20 12.10 22.26
C TYR A 54 -24.17 12.90 23.10
N GLY A 55 -25.28 12.27 23.53
CA GLY A 55 -26.31 12.91 24.32
C GLY A 55 -27.26 11.93 24.98
N PRO A 56 -28.27 12.45 25.72
CA PRO A 56 -29.23 11.63 26.46
C PRO A 56 -29.98 10.59 25.63
N ASN A 57 -30.19 10.86 24.34
CA ASN A 57 -30.90 9.92 23.45
C ASN A 57 -30.08 8.66 23.22
N PHE A 58 -28.77 8.73 23.12
CA PHE A 58 -27.89 7.56 23.05
C PHE A 58 -27.82 6.82 24.39
N ALA A 59 -27.79 7.54 25.52
CA ALA A 59 -27.85 6.90 26.83
C ALA A 59 -29.13 6.09 27.02
N ALA A 60 -30.26 6.57 26.52
CA ALA A 60 -31.53 5.84 26.54
C ALA A 60 -31.52 4.59 25.64
N ILE A 61 -30.95 4.67 24.44
CA ILE A 61 -30.74 3.51 23.57
C ILE A 61 -29.88 2.46 24.29
N SER A 62 -28.76 2.88 24.85
CA SER A 62 -27.87 1.97 25.59
C SER A 62 -28.59 1.24 26.73
N ALA A 63 -29.33 1.98 27.54
CA ALA A 63 -30.10 1.39 28.65
C ALA A 63 -31.13 0.35 28.14
N TRP A 64 -31.82 0.68 27.05
CA TRP A 64 -32.79 -0.25 26.44
C TRP A 64 -32.11 -1.50 25.87
N LEU A 65 -30.99 -1.35 25.14
CA LEU A 65 -30.26 -2.49 24.54
C LEU A 65 -29.72 -3.42 25.62
N HIS A 66 -29.15 -2.91 26.71
CA HIS A 66 -28.68 -3.73 27.83
C HIS A 66 -29.79 -4.48 28.56
N ASP A 67 -31.00 -3.88 28.66
CA ASP A 67 -32.17 -4.56 29.24
C ASP A 67 -32.75 -5.62 28.28
N PHE A 68 -32.82 -5.29 26.99
CA PHE A 68 -33.36 -6.18 25.97
C PHE A 68 -32.47 -7.38 25.66
N ASP A 69 -31.15 -7.16 25.54
CA ASP A 69 -30.17 -8.20 25.22
C ASP A 69 -28.87 -8.03 26.03
N PRO A 70 -28.83 -8.53 27.25
CA PRO A 70 -27.64 -8.44 28.10
C PRO A 70 -26.47 -9.34 27.65
N THR A 71 -26.63 -10.08 26.55
CA THR A 71 -25.62 -11.04 26.06
C THR A 71 -24.67 -10.44 25.04
N ARG A 72 -25.04 -9.36 24.37
CA ARG A 72 -24.24 -8.67 23.37
C ARG A 72 -23.79 -7.29 23.85
N PRO A 73 -22.48 -6.97 23.73
CA PRO A 73 -21.98 -5.65 24.09
C PRO A 73 -22.56 -4.55 23.19
N VAL A 74 -22.65 -3.35 23.74
CA VAL A 74 -23.12 -2.15 23.07
C VAL A 74 -21.94 -1.27 22.70
N HIS A 75 -21.94 -0.81 21.46
CA HIS A 75 -20.91 0.04 20.86
C HIS A 75 -21.50 1.37 20.40
N TYR A 76 -20.70 2.43 20.47
CA TYR A 76 -20.90 3.69 19.79
C TYR A 76 -19.61 4.55 19.87
N GLU A 77 -19.05 4.96 18.73
CA GLU A 77 -17.80 5.72 18.69
C GLU A 77 -17.92 7.13 19.23
N GLY A 78 -19.11 7.76 19.10
CA GLY A 78 -19.39 9.10 19.61
C GLY A 78 -19.47 9.18 21.13
N ALA A 79 -19.52 8.06 21.86
CA ALA A 79 -19.49 8.02 23.32
C ALA A 79 -18.05 8.23 23.83
N GLN A 80 -17.53 9.44 23.66
CA GLN A 80 -16.18 9.83 24.06
C GLN A 80 -16.19 10.76 25.25
N GLY A 81 -15.22 10.59 26.14
CA GLY A 81 -14.98 11.52 27.23
C GLY A 81 -14.45 12.85 26.72
N VAL A 82 -14.94 13.96 27.29
CA VAL A 82 -14.48 15.31 26.95
C VAL A 82 -13.46 15.78 28.00
N ASN A 83 -12.50 16.60 27.58
CA ASN A 83 -11.51 17.23 28.49
C ASN A 83 -10.68 16.21 29.33
N GLY A 84 -10.41 14.99 28.79
CA GLY A 84 -9.64 13.96 29.49
C GLY A 84 -10.47 13.09 30.46
N GLU A 85 -11.79 13.31 30.54
CA GLU A 85 -12.68 12.41 31.26
C GLU A 85 -12.72 11.02 30.57
N PRO A 86 -12.95 9.94 31.33
CA PRO A 86 -13.17 8.61 30.77
C PRO A 86 -14.39 8.60 29.83
N ASP A 87 -14.36 7.72 28.83
CA ASP A 87 -15.52 7.49 27.98
C ASP A 87 -16.73 7.02 28.79
N PRO A 88 -17.94 7.47 28.42
CA PRO A 88 -19.18 7.10 29.14
C PRO A 88 -19.33 5.58 29.28
N LYS A 89 -19.84 5.14 30.44
CA LYS A 89 -20.12 3.72 30.72
C LYS A 89 -21.37 3.17 30.00
N THR A 90 -21.95 3.95 29.13
CA THR A 90 -23.06 3.54 28.25
C THR A 90 -22.60 2.67 27.09
N VAL A 91 -21.29 2.51 26.89
CA VAL A 91 -20.71 1.62 25.89
C VAL A 91 -19.78 0.63 26.56
N ASP A 92 -19.74 -0.60 26.03
CA ASP A 92 -18.91 -1.70 26.54
C ASP A 92 -17.54 -1.76 25.84
N VAL A 93 -17.35 -1.02 24.76
CA VAL A 93 -16.14 -0.97 23.96
C VAL A 93 -15.71 0.48 23.77
N ILE A 94 -14.44 0.76 24.00
CA ILE A 94 -13.82 2.04 23.66
C ILE A 94 -13.57 2.03 22.15
N SER A 95 -14.17 2.98 21.45
CA SER A 95 -14.04 3.04 19.99
C SER A 95 -13.59 4.42 19.52
N ARG A 96 -12.83 4.42 18.42
CA ARG A 96 -12.36 5.64 17.75
C ARG A 96 -12.37 5.42 16.24
N PHE A 97 -12.47 6.53 15.51
CA PHE A 97 -12.31 6.56 14.06
C PHE A 97 -10.90 7.01 13.68
N TYR A 98 -10.36 6.43 12.63
CA TYR A 98 -9.12 6.84 11.95
C TYR A 98 -7.95 7.11 12.90
N THR A 99 -7.81 6.27 13.91
CA THR A 99 -6.72 6.31 14.87
C THR A 99 -5.36 6.13 14.20
N ARG A 100 -4.30 6.49 14.91
CA ARG A 100 -2.91 6.34 14.47
C ARG A 100 -2.24 5.14 15.13
N VAL A 101 -1.28 4.55 14.42
CA VAL A 101 -0.29 3.66 15.03
C VAL A 101 0.77 4.47 15.78
N LYS A 102 1.49 3.84 16.72
CA LYS A 102 2.53 4.47 17.55
C LYS A 102 3.84 4.69 16.77
N GLN A 103 3.75 5.33 15.62
CA GLN A 103 4.86 5.71 14.75
C GLN A 103 4.68 7.15 14.27
N GLU A 104 5.74 7.75 13.71
CA GLU A 104 5.67 9.12 13.20
C GLU A 104 5.03 9.17 11.80
N TYR A 105 4.11 10.10 11.62
CA TYR A 105 3.47 10.42 10.34
C TYR A 105 4.03 11.72 9.76
N LEU A 106 3.88 11.91 8.45
CA LEU A 106 4.21 13.18 7.80
C LEU A 106 3.30 14.32 8.27
N ASN A 107 2.02 14.05 8.52
CA ASN A 107 1.12 15.00 9.15
C ASN A 107 1.17 14.82 10.68
N PRO A 108 1.75 15.76 11.44
CA PRO A 108 1.97 15.62 12.88
C PRO A 108 0.67 15.55 13.70
N GLY A 109 -0.46 15.87 13.11
CA GLY A 109 -1.75 15.97 13.77
C GLY A 109 -2.13 17.42 14.05
N ILE A 110 -3.38 17.62 14.46
CA ILE A 110 -3.83 18.89 15.01
C ILE A 110 -3.31 18.95 16.44
N PRO A 111 -2.68 20.06 16.89
CA PRO A 111 -2.26 20.20 18.27
C PRO A 111 -3.42 19.99 19.25
N GLU A 112 -3.14 19.35 20.39
CA GLU A 112 -4.14 19.20 21.45
C GLU A 112 -4.74 20.56 21.77
N GLY A 113 -6.05 20.71 21.60
CA GLY A 113 -6.78 21.92 21.99
C GLY A 113 -7.47 22.68 20.88
N GLU A 114 -7.12 22.49 19.62
CA GLU A 114 -7.65 23.34 18.55
C GLU A 114 -8.98 22.87 17.93
N ASP A 115 -9.43 21.65 18.18
CA ASP A 115 -10.74 21.16 17.70
C ASP A 115 -11.29 20.02 18.57
N LYS A 116 -11.56 20.33 19.85
CA LYS A 116 -11.99 19.36 20.86
C LYS A 116 -13.47 18.96 20.80
N GLU A 117 -14.24 19.55 19.91
CA GLU A 117 -15.69 19.37 19.89
C GLU A 117 -16.20 18.29 18.93
N ARG A 118 -15.31 17.59 18.21
CA ARG A 118 -15.69 16.60 17.21
C ARG A 118 -15.28 15.20 17.61
N ALA A 119 -16.20 14.26 17.58
CA ALA A 119 -15.89 12.82 17.64
C ALA A 119 -14.85 12.39 16.58
N GLU A 120 -14.83 13.09 15.46
CA GLU A 120 -13.85 12.95 14.36
C GLU A 120 -12.40 13.22 14.78
N ASN A 121 -12.16 13.81 15.94
CA ASN A 121 -10.80 14.11 16.43
C ASN A 121 -10.03 12.87 16.88
N ALA A 122 -10.70 11.76 17.03
CA ALA A 122 -10.09 10.48 17.33
C ALA A 122 -9.02 10.03 16.32
N ARG A 123 -9.07 10.54 15.08
CA ARG A 123 -8.05 10.30 14.05
C ARG A 123 -6.64 10.75 14.44
N TRP A 124 -6.50 11.49 15.55
CA TRP A 124 -5.22 11.93 16.08
C TRP A 124 -4.75 11.10 17.27
N GLU A 125 -5.64 10.35 17.91
CA GLU A 125 -5.30 9.45 18.99
C GLU A 125 -4.57 8.20 18.49
N ARG A 126 -3.71 7.64 19.34
CA ARG A 126 -2.97 6.41 19.04
C ARG A 126 -3.70 5.24 19.69
N LEU A 127 -4.10 4.26 18.87
CA LEU A 127 -4.91 3.14 19.31
C LEU A 127 -4.24 2.35 20.46
N LEU A 128 -2.94 2.09 20.34
CA LEU A 128 -2.17 1.40 21.37
C LEU A 128 -2.12 2.20 22.69
N GLU A 129 -1.98 3.52 22.65
CA GLU A 129 -1.97 4.35 23.85
C GLU A 129 -3.32 4.34 24.59
N ILE A 130 -4.43 4.25 23.83
CA ILE A 130 -5.76 4.06 24.43
C ILE A 130 -5.84 2.68 25.12
N ALA A 131 -5.33 1.64 24.48
CA ALA A 131 -5.32 0.30 25.03
C ALA A 131 -4.38 0.13 26.24
N GLU A 132 -3.34 0.95 26.35
CA GLU A 132 -2.40 0.97 27.49
C GLU A 132 -2.94 1.77 28.71
N ARG A 133 -4.07 2.48 28.61
CA ARG A 133 -4.67 3.22 29.76
C ARG A 133 -5.06 2.26 30.86
N THR A 134 -4.72 2.63 32.11
CA THR A 134 -4.94 1.77 33.30
C THR A 134 -6.23 2.09 34.05
N ASN A 135 -6.87 3.23 33.77
CA ASN A 135 -8.11 3.67 34.42
C ASN A 135 -9.38 3.12 33.74
N ASP A 136 -9.24 2.43 32.64
CA ASP A 136 -10.31 1.77 31.90
C ASP A 136 -9.80 0.46 31.30
N ASN A 137 -10.49 -0.64 31.53
CA ASN A 137 -10.10 -1.98 31.09
C ASN A 137 -11.01 -2.54 29.99
N ARG A 138 -11.93 -1.74 29.47
CA ARG A 138 -12.78 -2.16 28.35
C ARG A 138 -11.95 -2.50 27.12
N PRO A 139 -12.43 -3.40 26.24
CA PRO A 139 -11.85 -3.61 24.92
C PRO A 139 -11.76 -2.31 24.12
N VAL A 140 -10.80 -2.25 23.19
CA VAL A 140 -10.53 -1.07 22.35
C VAL A 140 -10.58 -1.46 20.89
N MET A 141 -11.23 -0.65 20.05
CA MET A 141 -11.26 -0.87 18.61
C MET A 141 -11.17 0.45 17.84
N THR A 142 -10.83 0.35 16.56
CA THR A 142 -10.99 1.44 15.60
C THR A 142 -12.14 1.08 14.66
N SER A 143 -13.33 1.63 14.93
CA SER A 143 -14.55 1.25 14.21
C SER A 143 -14.62 1.78 12.78
N GLU A 144 -13.79 2.78 12.46
CA GLU A 144 -13.41 3.08 11.08
C GLU A 144 -11.92 3.35 11.02
N TYR A 145 -11.24 2.80 9.99
CA TYR A 145 -9.84 3.06 9.73
C TYR A 145 -9.47 2.70 8.30
N ALA A 146 -8.22 3.02 7.91
CA ALA A 146 -7.66 2.64 6.61
C ALA A 146 -8.62 2.99 5.45
N HIS A 147 -9.03 4.27 5.39
CA HIS A 147 -9.95 4.78 4.37
C HIS A 147 -9.48 4.44 2.96
N CYS A 148 -10.25 3.58 2.27
CA CYS A 148 -9.82 2.90 1.03
C CYS A 148 -10.07 3.69 -0.25
N MET A 149 -10.16 5.01 -0.20
CA MET A 149 -10.47 5.84 -1.35
C MET A 149 -9.37 5.80 -2.42
N GLY A 150 -9.75 5.39 -3.63
CA GLY A 150 -8.86 5.32 -4.78
C GLY A 150 -7.66 4.38 -4.55
N ASN A 151 -6.45 4.82 -4.92
CA ASN A 151 -5.21 4.11 -4.67
C ASN A 151 -4.74 4.36 -3.23
N ALA A 152 -5.14 3.49 -2.32
CA ALA A 152 -5.06 3.67 -0.89
C ALA A 152 -4.54 2.43 -0.16
N LEU A 153 -4.72 2.45 1.16
CA LEU A 153 -4.40 1.41 2.13
C LEU A 153 -2.89 1.32 2.44
N GLY A 154 -2.26 2.50 2.62
CA GLY A 154 -0.89 2.55 3.13
C GLY A 154 -0.80 2.13 4.60
N ASN A 155 0.35 1.62 5.01
CA ASN A 155 0.68 1.19 6.38
C ASN A 155 -0.35 0.28 7.09
N PHE A 156 -1.08 -0.52 6.32
CA PHE A 156 -2.12 -1.40 6.86
C PHE A 156 -1.55 -2.51 7.75
N LYS A 157 -0.38 -3.03 7.40
CA LYS A 157 0.34 -4.02 8.20
C LYS A 157 0.69 -3.49 9.59
N GLU A 158 1.11 -2.24 9.72
CA GLU A 158 1.50 -1.63 10.99
C GLU A 158 0.32 -1.55 11.97
N TYR A 159 -0.90 -1.29 11.49
CA TYR A 159 -2.08 -1.37 12.34
C TYR A 159 -2.23 -2.75 12.98
N TRP A 160 -2.09 -3.80 12.18
CA TRP A 160 -2.29 -5.15 12.66
C TRP A 160 -1.12 -5.70 13.48
N ASP A 161 0.09 -5.19 13.25
CA ASP A 161 1.22 -5.47 14.15
C ASP A 161 0.94 -4.91 15.55
N GLU A 162 0.37 -3.71 15.67
CA GLU A 162 -0.04 -3.14 16.97
C GLU A 162 -1.27 -3.84 17.55
N ILE A 163 -2.32 -4.08 16.77
CA ILE A 163 -3.54 -4.75 17.23
C ILE A 163 -3.20 -6.11 17.86
N TYR A 164 -2.36 -6.90 17.20
CA TYR A 164 -1.93 -8.18 17.77
C TYR A 164 -0.96 -8.06 18.96
N SER A 165 -0.41 -6.90 19.25
CA SER A 165 0.52 -6.70 20.35
C SER A 165 -0.17 -6.51 21.72
N ASN A 166 -1.46 -6.19 21.74
CA ASN A 166 -2.20 -5.89 22.97
C ASN A 166 -3.56 -6.62 22.99
N PRO A 167 -3.84 -7.49 23.98
CA PRO A 167 -5.06 -8.30 24.03
C PRO A 167 -6.36 -7.50 24.23
N ARG A 168 -6.29 -6.23 24.60
CA ARG A 168 -7.47 -5.35 24.65
C ARG A 168 -7.90 -4.84 23.27
N MET A 169 -7.03 -4.90 22.27
CA MET A 169 -7.32 -4.41 20.93
C MET A 169 -8.09 -5.46 20.13
N LEU A 170 -9.35 -5.17 19.81
CA LEU A 170 -10.23 -6.08 19.07
C LEU A 170 -9.98 -6.10 17.56
N GLY A 171 -9.49 -4.98 17.01
CA GLY A 171 -9.36 -4.78 15.57
C GLY A 171 -10.07 -3.52 15.09
N GLY A 172 -10.65 -3.58 13.89
CA GLY A 172 -11.36 -2.46 13.32
C GLY A 172 -12.08 -2.80 12.02
N PHE A 173 -12.85 -1.85 11.52
CA PHE A 173 -13.58 -1.95 10.26
C PHE A 173 -12.97 -0.99 9.24
N ILE A 174 -12.52 -1.54 8.10
CA ILE A 174 -12.03 -0.73 6.98
C ILE A 174 -13.20 0.06 6.38
N TRP A 175 -13.05 1.35 6.17
CA TRP A 175 -13.99 2.12 5.41
C TRP A 175 -13.56 2.21 3.94
N ASP A 176 -14.22 1.49 2.94
CA ASP A 176 -15.24 0.49 3.24
C ASP A 176 -15.01 -0.76 2.36
N TRP A 177 -16.00 -1.62 2.21
CA TRP A 177 -15.84 -2.87 1.46
C TRP A 177 -15.91 -2.68 -0.06
N VAL A 178 -16.88 -1.89 -0.55
CA VAL A 178 -17.17 -1.76 -1.98
C VAL A 178 -17.36 -0.31 -2.39
N ASP A 179 -16.78 0.08 -3.51
CA ASP A 179 -17.02 1.39 -4.10
C ASP A 179 -18.52 1.61 -4.35
N GLN A 180 -19.03 2.77 -3.94
CA GLN A 180 -20.45 3.13 -4.00
C GLN A 180 -20.82 3.86 -5.30
N GLY A 181 -20.06 3.68 -6.37
CA GLY A 181 -20.31 4.29 -7.67
C GLY A 181 -21.52 3.70 -8.40
N ILE A 182 -22.17 4.54 -9.19
CA ILE A 182 -23.34 4.16 -10.00
C ILE A 182 -22.93 4.12 -11.47
N TYR A 183 -23.29 3.06 -12.19
CA TYR A 183 -23.03 2.98 -13.61
C TYR A 183 -24.00 3.85 -14.42
N LYS A 184 -23.42 4.66 -15.30
CA LYS A 184 -24.13 5.50 -16.26
C LYS A 184 -23.70 5.16 -17.69
N ILE A 185 -24.65 4.97 -18.58
CA ILE A 185 -24.38 4.81 -20.01
C ILE A 185 -24.38 6.19 -20.65
N LEU A 186 -23.27 6.54 -21.26
CA LEU A 186 -23.09 7.81 -21.97
C LEU A 186 -23.82 7.78 -23.34
N PRO A 187 -24.11 8.95 -23.94
CA PRO A 187 -24.77 9.01 -25.25
C PRO A 187 -24.02 8.28 -26.38
N ASP A 188 -22.71 8.13 -26.27
CA ASP A 188 -21.86 7.38 -27.21
C ASP A 188 -21.79 5.86 -26.91
N GLY A 189 -22.54 5.38 -25.91
CA GLY A 189 -22.62 3.97 -25.51
C GLY A 189 -21.54 3.52 -24.52
N ARG A 190 -20.56 4.36 -24.16
CA ARG A 190 -19.57 4.01 -23.14
C ARG A 190 -20.21 3.93 -21.77
N ARG A 191 -19.71 3.01 -20.96
CA ARG A 191 -20.09 2.85 -19.55
C ARG A 191 -19.16 3.70 -18.68
N MET A 192 -19.73 4.56 -17.88
CA MET A 192 -19.03 5.41 -16.92
C MET A 192 -19.41 4.99 -15.50
N VAL A 193 -18.45 4.93 -14.59
CA VAL A 193 -18.72 4.89 -13.15
C VAL A 193 -18.93 6.32 -12.69
N ALA A 194 -20.16 6.68 -12.38
CA ALA A 194 -20.57 8.03 -12.03
C ALA A 194 -20.41 8.31 -10.54
N TYR A 195 -20.13 9.57 -10.22
CA TYR A 195 -19.99 10.06 -8.86
C TYR A 195 -20.61 11.46 -8.68
N GLY A 196 -20.44 12.07 -7.51
CA GLY A 196 -21.08 13.33 -7.15
C GLY A 196 -20.91 14.45 -8.18
N GLY A 197 -22.02 14.97 -8.68
CA GLY A 197 -22.13 15.99 -9.71
C GLY A 197 -22.47 15.46 -11.11
N ASP A 198 -22.29 14.17 -11.38
CA ASP A 198 -22.53 13.57 -12.72
C ASP A 198 -24.01 13.47 -13.09
N PHE A 199 -24.89 13.57 -12.10
CA PHE A 199 -26.34 13.62 -12.27
C PHE A 199 -26.91 15.04 -12.12
N GLY A 200 -26.04 16.06 -12.04
CA GLY A 200 -26.44 17.45 -11.83
C GLY A 200 -26.72 17.81 -10.39
N ASP A 201 -26.44 16.92 -9.46
CA ASP A 201 -26.59 17.08 -8.03
C ASP A 201 -25.66 18.15 -7.46
N ARG A 202 -26.20 19.01 -6.59
CA ARG A 202 -25.48 20.08 -5.88
C ARG A 202 -26.14 20.37 -4.53
N PRO A 203 -25.35 20.46 -3.43
CA PRO A 203 -23.90 20.21 -3.32
C PRO A 203 -23.55 18.73 -3.47
N ASN A 204 -22.26 18.42 -3.69
CA ASN A 204 -21.76 17.05 -3.73
C ASN A 204 -20.28 16.97 -3.30
N LEU A 205 -19.80 15.79 -2.96
CA LEU A 205 -18.42 15.52 -2.53
C LEU A 205 -17.57 14.82 -3.62
N LYS A 206 -18.01 14.92 -4.90
CA LYS A 206 -17.30 14.34 -6.03
C LYS A 206 -17.07 12.82 -5.85
N ALA A 207 -15.83 12.37 -5.99
CA ALA A 207 -15.44 10.97 -5.92
C ALA A 207 -15.37 10.40 -4.48
N PHE A 208 -15.86 11.12 -3.46
CA PHE A 208 -15.86 10.67 -2.05
C PHE A 208 -16.91 9.56 -1.77
N CYS A 209 -17.09 8.69 -2.72
CA CYS A 209 -17.92 7.48 -2.71
C CYS A 209 -17.15 6.25 -3.23
N PHE A 210 -15.87 6.42 -3.62
CA PHE A 210 -15.01 5.33 -4.07
C PHE A 210 -14.05 4.91 -2.98
N ASN A 211 -14.62 4.43 -1.88
CA ASN A 211 -13.89 4.09 -0.65
C ASN A 211 -13.64 2.59 -0.51
N GLY A 212 -14.03 1.79 -1.50
CA GLY A 212 -14.08 0.34 -1.41
C GLY A 212 -12.72 -0.34 -1.49
N VAL A 213 -12.58 -1.44 -0.74
CA VAL A 213 -11.51 -2.43 -0.96
C VAL A 213 -11.64 -3.07 -2.34
N VAL A 214 -12.86 -3.22 -2.83
CA VAL A 214 -13.19 -3.69 -4.18
C VAL A 214 -13.96 -2.63 -4.96
N MET A 215 -13.93 -2.73 -6.30
CA MET A 215 -14.65 -1.82 -7.18
C MET A 215 -16.19 -1.99 -7.07
N SER A 216 -16.95 -1.06 -7.65
CA SER A 216 -18.42 -1.09 -7.67
C SER A 216 -19.03 -2.37 -8.25
N ASP A 217 -18.35 -3.01 -9.20
CA ASP A 217 -18.74 -4.31 -9.81
C ASP A 217 -18.15 -5.52 -9.10
N ARG A 218 -17.46 -5.33 -7.99
CA ARG A 218 -16.78 -6.35 -7.18
C ARG A 218 -15.46 -6.85 -7.77
N GLU A 219 -14.92 -6.20 -8.80
CA GLU A 219 -13.55 -6.49 -9.22
C GLU A 219 -12.56 -6.21 -8.10
N THR A 220 -11.63 -7.13 -7.92
CA THR A 220 -10.60 -7.01 -6.87
C THR A 220 -9.55 -6.00 -7.25
N THR A 221 -9.09 -5.24 -6.28
CA THR A 221 -8.02 -4.24 -6.43
C THR A 221 -6.73 -4.72 -5.75
N PRO A 222 -5.60 -4.07 -5.96
CA PRO A 222 -4.38 -4.33 -5.16
C PRO A 222 -4.59 -4.22 -3.65
N LYS A 223 -5.52 -3.36 -3.19
CA LYS A 223 -5.93 -3.22 -1.78
C LYS A 223 -6.52 -4.52 -1.21
N TYR A 224 -7.36 -5.19 -1.99
CA TYR A 224 -7.98 -6.46 -1.60
C TYR A 224 -6.93 -7.53 -1.22
N TRP A 225 -5.88 -7.63 -2.00
CA TRP A 225 -4.81 -8.60 -1.75
C TRP A 225 -3.98 -8.26 -0.53
N GLU A 226 -3.77 -6.97 -0.26
CA GLU A 226 -3.11 -6.50 0.97
C GLU A 226 -3.96 -6.83 2.21
N VAL A 227 -5.27 -6.56 2.16
CA VAL A 227 -6.21 -6.92 3.22
C VAL A 227 -6.21 -8.43 3.46
N LYS A 228 -6.36 -9.25 2.40
CA LYS A 228 -6.31 -10.72 2.49
C LYS A 228 -5.04 -11.21 3.19
N LYS A 229 -3.88 -10.62 2.84
CA LYS A 229 -2.59 -11.00 3.41
C LYS A 229 -2.49 -10.64 4.89
N VAL A 230 -2.86 -9.42 5.24
CA VAL A 230 -2.72 -8.90 6.61
C VAL A 230 -3.74 -9.54 7.56
N TYR A 231 -4.95 -9.81 7.07
CA TYR A 231 -6.03 -10.47 7.84
C TYR A 231 -5.89 -11.99 7.94
N ALA A 232 -4.85 -12.57 7.33
CA ALA A 232 -4.71 -14.02 7.34
C ALA A 232 -4.76 -14.59 8.77
N PRO A 233 -5.58 -15.62 9.03
CA PRO A 233 -5.75 -16.19 10.38
C PRO A 233 -4.59 -17.09 10.81
N VAL A 234 -3.51 -17.13 10.05
CA VAL A 234 -2.26 -17.82 10.35
C VAL A 234 -1.11 -16.87 10.08
N LYS A 235 -0.15 -16.81 11.00
CA LYS A 235 1.12 -16.08 10.80
C LYS A 235 2.27 -17.07 10.69
N LEU A 236 3.15 -16.83 9.72
CA LEU A 236 4.41 -17.55 9.56
C LEU A 236 5.58 -16.61 9.75
N GLU A 237 6.58 -17.03 10.51
CA GLU A 237 7.80 -16.28 10.75
C GLU A 237 9.01 -17.21 10.65
N MET A 238 10.10 -16.73 10.05
CA MET A 238 11.35 -17.47 10.03
C MET A 238 11.99 -17.41 11.43
N GLU A 239 12.28 -18.57 12.00
CA GLU A 239 12.98 -18.67 13.27
C GLU A 239 14.49 -18.63 13.00
N LYS A 240 15.14 -17.52 13.33
CA LYS A 240 16.59 -17.36 13.25
C LYS A 240 17.23 -17.71 14.58
N ASP A 241 18.34 -18.42 14.56
CA ASP A 241 19.15 -18.66 15.77
C ASP A 241 19.88 -17.36 16.15
N LEU A 242 19.42 -16.68 17.17
CA LEU A 242 20.19 -15.65 17.81
C LEU A 242 21.30 -16.36 18.62
N GLN A 243 22.45 -16.60 18.03
CA GLN A 243 23.63 -16.94 18.81
C GLN A 243 23.95 -15.73 19.69
N VAL A 244 23.63 -15.85 20.97
CA VAL A 244 24.06 -14.88 21.99
C VAL A 244 25.57 -15.07 22.15
N PHE A 245 26.37 -14.29 21.44
CA PHE A 245 27.79 -14.16 21.74
C PHE A 245 27.99 -13.29 22.99
N PRO A 246 28.93 -13.64 23.88
CA PRO A 246 29.28 -12.78 25.00
C PRO A 246 29.74 -11.41 24.50
N LYS A 247 29.42 -10.37 25.24
CA LYS A 247 29.63 -8.95 24.94
C LYS A 247 31.11 -8.49 24.89
N GLU A 248 32.01 -9.28 24.37
CA GLU A 248 33.44 -8.88 24.31
C GLU A 248 34.04 -9.20 22.94
N GLN A 249 33.58 -8.55 21.91
CA GLN A 249 34.36 -8.17 20.72
C GLN A 249 33.38 -7.63 19.67
N ASP A 250 33.63 -6.42 19.18
CA ASP A 250 32.95 -5.76 18.07
C ASP A 250 33.16 -6.51 16.73
N VAL A 251 32.54 -7.67 16.59
CA VAL A 251 32.41 -8.33 15.28
C VAL A 251 30.97 -8.13 14.83
N PHE A 252 30.78 -7.17 13.93
CA PHE A 252 29.56 -7.02 13.15
C PHE A 252 29.34 -8.30 12.31
N LEU A 253 28.67 -9.30 12.87
CA LEU A 253 28.10 -10.39 12.09
C LEU A 253 27.00 -9.77 11.22
N LYS A 254 27.17 -9.81 9.91
CA LYS A 254 26.09 -9.48 8.98
C LYS A 254 24.94 -10.45 9.25
N GLU A 255 23.71 -9.97 9.25
CA GLU A 255 22.48 -10.76 9.44
C GLU A 255 22.41 -12.03 8.55
N GLN A 256 23.24 -12.10 7.54
CA GLN A 256 23.37 -13.17 6.54
C GLN A 256 23.98 -14.49 7.06
N ASP A 257 24.61 -14.50 8.24
CA ASP A 257 25.33 -15.68 8.74
C ASP A 257 24.53 -16.56 9.71
N VAL A 258 23.27 -16.18 10.01
CA VAL A 258 22.41 -16.93 10.91
C VAL A 258 21.56 -17.93 10.12
N LEU A 259 21.88 -19.21 10.21
CA LEU A 259 21.07 -20.28 9.61
C LEU A 259 19.67 -20.33 10.24
N PRO A 260 18.59 -20.33 9.44
CA PRO A 260 17.25 -20.46 9.96
C PRO A 260 17.04 -21.86 10.57
N LYS A 261 16.49 -21.92 11.79
CA LYS A 261 16.15 -23.18 12.49
C LYS A 261 14.88 -23.82 11.97
N GLY A 262 13.89 -23.02 11.62
CA GLY A 262 12.56 -23.49 11.26
C GLY A 262 11.61 -22.34 10.94
N LEU A 263 10.34 -22.68 10.88
CA LEU A 263 9.24 -21.72 10.77
C LEU A 263 8.41 -21.76 12.04
N ARG A 264 8.13 -20.60 12.58
CA ARG A 264 7.18 -20.41 13.66
C ARG A 264 5.81 -20.18 13.06
N VAL A 265 4.80 -20.90 13.54
CA VAL A 265 3.42 -20.87 13.06
C VAL A 265 2.54 -20.39 14.19
N THR A 266 1.92 -19.24 14.07
CA THR A 266 0.95 -18.73 15.03
C THR A 266 -0.45 -18.91 14.50
N ASN A 267 -1.31 -19.58 15.27
CA ASN A 267 -2.73 -19.71 14.96
C ASN A 267 -3.48 -18.47 15.48
N ARG A 268 -3.94 -17.64 14.58
CA ARG A 268 -4.73 -16.43 14.86
C ARG A 268 -6.24 -16.66 14.79
N ASN A 269 -6.69 -17.89 14.52
CA ASN A 269 -8.10 -18.21 14.68
C ASN A 269 -8.49 -18.12 16.16
N HIS A 270 -9.77 -17.83 16.41
CA HIS A 270 -10.31 -17.73 17.77
C HIS A 270 -10.91 -19.05 18.28
N HIS A 271 -11.34 -19.95 17.38
CA HIS A 271 -12.16 -21.11 17.75
C HIS A 271 -11.73 -22.43 17.12
N ILE A 272 -10.81 -22.41 16.15
CA ILE A 272 -10.38 -23.61 15.41
C ILE A 272 -8.87 -23.77 15.43
N GLY A 273 -8.41 -25.03 15.47
CA GLY A 273 -7.01 -25.38 15.27
C GLY A 273 -6.58 -25.30 13.81
N LEU A 274 -5.39 -25.81 13.52
CA LEU A 274 -4.82 -25.78 12.16
C LEU A 274 -5.05 -27.07 11.37
N GLU A 275 -5.79 -28.06 11.90
CA GLU A 275 -6.00 -29.38 11.32
C GLU A 275 -6.74 -29.35 9.97
N GLY A 276 -7.54 -28.28 9.75
CA GLY A 276 -8.27 -28.02 8.50
C GLY A 276 -7.41 -27.46 7.38
N TYR A 277 -6.10 -27.25 7.61
CA TYR A 277 -5.19 -26.65 6.64
C TYR A 277 -4.07 -27.61 6.22
N ARG A 278 -3.46 -27.30 5.08
CA ARG A 278 -2.22 -27.90 4.57
C ARG A 278 -1.18 -26.81 4.38
N CYS A 279 0.08 -27.14 4.55
CA CYS A 279 1.20 -26.25 4.34
C CYS A 279 2.00 -26.68 3.08
N LEU A 280 1.86 -25.96 2.02
CA LEU A 280 2.58 -26.21 0.76
C LEU A 280 3.79 -25.28 0.66
N TRP A 281 4.90 -25.77 0.11
CA TRP A 281 6.08 -24.94 -0.10
C TRP A 281 6.64 -25.06 -1.50
N THR A 282 7.31 -24.01 -1.95
CA THR A 282 8.02 -23.97 -3.23
C THR A 282 9.35 -23.22 -3.06
N LEU A 283 10.44 -23.86 -3.45
CA LEU A 283 11.76 -23.25 -3.53
C LEU A 283 11.92 -22.55 -4.88
N ILE A 284 12.25 -21.29 -4.84
CA ILE A 284 12.47 -20.42 -6.00
C ILE A 284 13.95 -20.03 -6.03
N GLU A 285 14.60 -20.17 -7.16
CA GLU A 285 15.96 -19.70 -7.42
C GLU A 285 15.96 -18.77 -8.63
N ASN A 286 16.38 -17.52 -8.46
CA ASN A 286 16.38 -16.49 -9.50
C ASN A 286 15.04 -16.40 -10.26
N GLY A 287 13.93 -16.48 -9.53
CA GLY A 287 12.57 -16.44 -10.06
C GLY A 287 12.08 -17.74 -10.71
N LYS A 288 12.89 -18.80 -10.74
CA LYS A 288 12.51 -20.11 -11.28
C LYS A 288 12.16 -21.09 -10.17
N LYS A 289 11.06 -21.80 -10.33
CA LYS A 289 10.66 -22.87 -9.42
C LYS A 289 11.63 -24.06 -9.57
N MET A 290 12.27 -24.43 -8.47
CA MET A 290 13.25 -25.52 -8.40
C MET A 290 12.67 -26.80 -7.79
N LYS A 291 11.98 -26.66 -6.64
CA LYS A 291 11.45 -27.79 -5.88
C LYS A 291 10.16 -27.37 -5.18
N GLN A 292 9.32 -28.32 -4.85
CA GLN A 292 8.10 -28.08 -4.08
C GLN A 292 7.77 -29.29 -3.24
N GLY A 293 6.91 -29.11 -2.24
CA GLY A 293 6.43 -30.19 -1.38
C GLY A 293 5.40 -29.70 -0.38
N GLU A 294 5.16 -30.52 0.61
CA GLU A 294 4.28 -30.24 1.73
C GLU A 294 5.05 -30.35 3.03
N LEU A 295 4.78 -29.48 4.00
CA LEU A 295 5.27 -29.54 5.37
C LEU A 295 4.12 -29.95 6.29
N ALA A 296 4.44 -30.76 7.29
CA ALA A 296 3.49 -31.09 8.35
C ALA A 296 3.24 -29.86 9.21
N LEU A 297 2.00 -29.40 9.26
CA LEU A 297 1.58 -28.35 10.20
C LEU A 297 1.55 -28.94 11.62
N PRO A 298 2.10 -28.23 12.62
CA PRO A 298 1.93 -28.63 14.01
C PRO A 298 0.46 -28.47 14.44
N SER A 299 0.02 -29.26 15.40
CA SER A 299 -1.25 -29.01 16.09
C SER A 299 -1.06 -27.79 16.97
N VAL A 300 -1.74 -26.69 16.64
CA VAL A 300 -1.65 -25.41 17.34
C VAL A 300 -3.06 -24.94 17.70
N ALA A 301 -3.32 -24.81 18.98
CA ALA A 301 -4.60 -24.30 19.47
C ALA A 301 -4.80 -22.81 19.10
N PRO A 302 -6.04 -22.30 19.11
CA PRO A 302 -6.32 -20.88 18.91
C PRO A 302 -5.49 -19.97 19.81
N GLY A 303 -4.84 -18.96 19.24
CA GLY A 303 -3.96 -18.01 19.94
C GLY A 303 -2.55 -18.53 20.24
N GLU A 304 -2.28 -19.83 20.04
CA GLU A 304 -1.00 -20.45 20.35
C GLU A 304 -0.01 -20.39 19.17
N THR A 305 1.26 -20.70 19.48
CA THR A 305 2.35 -20.75 18.51
C THR A 305 3.07 -22.09 18.59
N GLY A 306 3.28 -22.70 17.43
CA GLY A 306 4.10 -23.91 17.27
C GLY A 306 5.27 -23.67 16.31
N THR A 307 6.14 -24.68 16.19
CA THR A 307 7.27 -24.65 15.26
C THR A 307 7.21 -25.82 14.28
N MET A 308 7.71 -25.62 13.06
CA MET A 308 7.89 -26.67 12.06
C MET A 308 9.26 -26.55 11.39
N ALA A 309 9.83 -27.68 11.02
CA ALA A 309 11.12 -27.73 10.36
C ALA A 309 11.03 -27.11 8.94
N LEU A 310 12.11 -26.52 8.49
CA LEU A 310 12.27 -26.13 7.09
C LEU A 310 12.40 -27.37 6.20
N PRO A 311 12.04 -27.27 4.90
CA PRO A 311 12.31 -28.36 3.98
C PRO A 311 13.82 -28.57 3.82
N ASP A 312 14.23 -29.86 3.73
CA ASP A 312 15.63 -30.21 3.43
C ASP A 312 15.95 -29.89 1.96
N VAL A 313 16.58 -28.74 1.75
CA VAL A 313 16.94 -28.24 0.42
C VAL A 313 18.35 -27.67 0.42
N LYS A 314 19.07 -27.90 -0.67
CA LYS A 314 20.36 -27.26 -0.91
C LYS A 314 20.13 -25.82 -1.40
N ILE A 315 20.83 -24.88 -0.81
CA ILE A 315 20.76 -23.46 -1.15
C ILE A 315 21.98 -23.08 -1.99
N ASN A 316 21.72 -22.47 -3.15
CA ASN A 316 22.77 -21.87 -3.97
C ASN A 316 23.11 -20.49 -3.41
N LYS A 317 24.29 -20.35 -2.80
CA LYS A 317 24.74 -19.09 -2.18
C LYS A 317 25.03 -17.96 -3.17
N GLN A 318 25.07 -18.25 -4.47
CA GLN A 318 25.32 -17.28 -5.55
C GLN A 318 24.02 -16.86 -6.28
N ALA A 319 22.86 -17.28 -5.77
CA ALA A 319 21.57 -16.98 -6.37
C ALA A 319 20.63 -16.32 -5.35
N ASP A 320 19.65 -15.57 -5.81
CA ASP A 320 18.50 -15.20 -5.00
C ASP A 320 17.64 -16.44 -4.78
N VAL A 321 17.60 -16.93 -3.53
CA VAL A 321 16.88 -18.15 -3.17
C VAL A 321 15.79 -17.82 -2.17
N ARG A 322 14.55 -18.13 -2.56
CA ARG A 322 13.35 -17.83 -1.77
C ARG A 322 12.52 -19.08 -1.53
N LEU A 323 12.00 -19.18 -0.31
CA LEU A 323 11.02 -20.18 0.08
C LEU A 323 9.64 -19.54 0.13
N ASN A 324 8.77 -19.92 -0.82
CA ASN A 324 7.35 -19.56 -0.75
C ASN A 324 6.61 -20.64 0.02
N VAL A 325 5.80 -20.24 0.99
CA VAL A 325 4.98 -21.12 1.81
C VAL A 325 3.52 -20.68 1.70
N SER A 326 2.64 -21.60 1.34
CA SER A 326 1.20 -21.36 1.25
C SER A 326 0.44 -22.23 2.24
N ILE A 327 -0.41 -21.62 3.04
CA ILE A 327 -1.41 -22.32 3.86
C ILE A 327 -2.70 -22.37 3.05
N VAL A 328 -3.23 -23.57 2.82
CA VAL A 328 -4.42 -23.79 1.99
C VAL A 328 -5.44 -24.64 2.72
N LEU A 329 -6.73 -24.52 2.37
CA LEU A 329 -7.77 -25.41 2.89
C LEU A 329 -7.49 -26.86 2.50
N LYS A 330 -7.62 -27.78 3.46
CA LYS A 330 -7.44 -29.21 3.26
C LYS A 330 -8.64 -29.85 2.54
N GLU A 331 -9.82 -29.41 2.87
CA GLU A 331 -11.12 -29.93 2.40
C GLU A 331 -12.03 -28.79 1.96
N ASP A 332 -13.15 -29.12 1.30
CA ASP A 332 -14.18 -28.15 0.93
C ASP A 332 -14.82 -27.56 2.20
N ALA A 333 -14.93 -26.24 2.24
CA ALA A 333 -15.69 -25.49 3.22
C ALA A 333 -16.96 -24.89 2.57
N LEU A 334 -17.90 -24.40 3.38
CA LEU A 334 -19.11 -23.74 2.87
C LEU A 334 -18.81 -22.53 1.97
N TRP A 335 -17.67 -21.86 2.20
CA TRP A 335 -17.29 -20.58 1.58
C TRP A 335 -16.17 -20.72 0.54
N ALA A 336 -15.43 -21.84 0.50
CA ALA A 336 -14.36 -22.06 -0.47
C ALA A 336 -14.06 -23.55 -0.67
N LYS A 337 -13.44 -23.88 -1.82
CA LYS A 337 -13.03 -25.23 -2.16
C LYS A 337 -11.68 -25.60 -1.52
N ALA A 338 -11.43 -26.91 -1.38
CA ALA A 338 -10.11 -27.44 -1.02
C ALA A 338 -9.01 -26.84 -1.91
N GLY A 339 -7.88 -26.51 -1.30
CA GLY A 339 -6.78 -25.82 -1.98
C GLY A 339 -6.92 -24.29 -2.04
N HIS A 340 -8.02 -23.70 -1.54
CA HIS A 340 -8.13 -22.25 -1.41
C HIS A 340 -7.00 -21.70 -0.53
N GLU A 341 -6.26 -20.70 -1.04
CA GLU A 341 -5.13 -20.09 -0.35
C GLU A 341 -5.58 -19.14 0.75
N ILE A 342 -5.25 -19.50 1.98
CA ILE A 342 -5.51 -18.71 3.20
C ILE A 342 -4.40 -17.69 3.43
N LEU A 343 -3.16 -18.13 3.27
CA LEU A 343 -1.96 -17.33 3.45
C LEU A 343 -0.91 -17.76 2.43
N LYS A 344 -0.21 -16.78 1.89
CA LYS A 344 1.05 -17.01 1.17
C LYS A 344 2.14 -16.13 1.75
N GLU A 345 3.25 -16.76 2.17
CA GLU A 345 4.41 -16.08 2.74
C GLU A 345 5.65 -16.38 1.92
N GLN A 346 6.61 -15.47 1.94
CA GLN A 346 7.90 -15.66 1.28
C GLN A 346 9.04 -15.33 2.22
N PHE A 347 10.02 -16.23 2.28
CA PHE A 347 11.23 -16.06 3.07
C PHE A 347 12.45 -16.06 2.16
N ALA A 348 13.31 -15.06 2.31
CA ALA A 348 14.62 -15.07 1.68
C ALA A 348 15.52 -16.07 2.44
N LEU A 349 15.96 -17.13 1.75
CA LEU A 349 16.96 -18.08 2.26
C LEU A 349 18.38 -17.62 1.90
N ASN A 350 18.52 -16.92 0.79
CA ASN A 350 19.70 -16.20 0.39
C ASN A 350 19.25 -14.98 -0.43
N ASP A 351 19.56 -13.79 0.04
CA ASP A 351 19.17 -12.53 -0.59
C ASP A 351 20.33 -11.98 -1.43
N HIS A 352 20.78 -12.81 -2.36
CA HIS A 352 21.74 -12.38 -3.35
C HIS A 352 20.99 -11.66 -4.46
N LEU A 353 21.07 -10.34 -4.44
CA LEU A 353 20.51 -9.50 -5.50
C LEU A 353 20.96 -10.05 -6.87
N MET A 354 19.99 -10.32 -7.75
CA MET A 354 20.25 -10.45 -9.19
C MET A 354 20.62 -9.07 -9.75
N ALA A 355 21.55 -8.37 -9.09
CA ALA A 355 22.21 -7.24 -9.69
C ALA A 355 22.94 -7.71 -10.95
N VAL A 356 23.17 -6.83 -11.88
CA VAL A 356 24.13 -7.09 -12.94
C VAL A 356 25.41 -7.45 -12.24
N ALA A 357 25.67 -8.76 -12.19
CA ALA A 357 26.85 -9.23 -11.51
C ALA A 357 28.04 -8.40 -11.97
N ASP A 358 28.91 -8.03 -11.04
CA ASP A 358 30.21 -7.39 -11.31
C ASP A 358 31.06 -8.15 -12.35
N GLY A 359 30.52 -9.21 -12.94
CA GLY A 359 31.14 -10.08 -13.92
C GLY A 359 30.55 -10.11 -15.33
N VAL A 360 29.35 -9.54 -15.59
CA VAL A 360 28.83 -9.49 -16.95
C VAL A 360 29.42 -8.27 -17.65
N GLN A 361 30.58 -8.48 -18.27
CA GLN A 361 31.20 -7.46 -19.10
C GLN A 361 30.33 -7.22 -20.36
N PRO A 362 30.13 -5.97 -20.77
CA PRO A 362 29.53 -5.66 -22.05
C PRO A 362 30.29 -6.34 -23.20
N GLY A 363 29.57 -6.70 -24.26
CA GLY A 363 30.15 -7.40 -25.40
C GLY A 363 31.24 -6.59 -26.10
N ARG A 364 32.32 -7.24 -26.54
CA ARG A 364 33.40 -6.57 -27.28
C ARG A 364 33.08 -6.38 -28.76
N ARG A 365 31.97 -6.93 -29.27
CA ARG A 365 31.58 -6.84 -30.67
C ARG A 365 30.81 -5.56 -30.91
N LYS A 366 31.33 -4.69 -31.81
CA LYS A 366 30.68 -3.40 -32.16
C LYS A 366 29.25 -3.63 -32.67
N SER A 367 28.27 -2.99 -32.04
CA SER A 367 26.88 -2.92 -32.52
C SER A 367 26.71 -1.74 -33.47
N LYS A 368 25.77 -1.86 -34.40
CA LYS A 368 25.32 -0.73 -35.22
C LYS A 368 24.29 0.14 -34.51
N PHE A 369 23.66 -0.40 -33.46
CA PHE A 369 22.58 0.23 -32.70
C PHE A 369 22.95 0.25 -31.22
N SER A 370 22.61 1.34 -30.55
CA SER A 370 22.61 1.49 -29.10
C SER A 370 21.21 1.29 -28.56
N VAL A 371 21.08 0.95 -27.28
CA VAL A 371 19.78 0.97 -26.60
C VAL A 371 19.16 2.37 -26.60
N LEU A 372 19.98 3.43 -26.66
CA LEU A 372 19.51 4.82 -26.76
C LEU A 372 18.65 5.07 -28.01
N ASP A 373 18.82 4.26 -29.05
CA ASP A 373 18.03 4.37 -30.29
C ASP A 373 16.59 3.83 -30.13
N LEU A 374 16.25 3.24 -28.95
CA LEU A 374 14.93 2.65 -28.71
C LEU A 374 13.94 3.64 -28.08
N TRP A 375 14.40 4.69 -27.43
CA TRP A 375 13.50 5.69 -26.87
C TRP A 375 13.48 7.00 -27.64
N GLU A 376 12.30 7.55 -27.77
CA GLU A 376 12.05 8.79 -28.48
C GLU A 376 12.40 10.01 -27.63
N ASP A 377 12.23 9.88 -26.30
CA ASP A 377 12.50 10.94 -25.32
C ASP A 377 12.81 10.37 -23.95
N SER A 378 13.44 11.17 -23.10
CA SER A 378 13.62 10.87 -21.68
C SER A 378 13.59 12.15 -20.86
N TYR A 379 12.93 12.11 -19.71
CA TYR A 379 12.78 13.28 -18.85
C TYR A 379 12.76 12.92 -17.36
N PHE A 380 13.21 13.87 -16.55
CA PHE A 380 13.15 13.76 -15.09
C PHE A 380 11.72 13.81 -14.56
N GLN A 381 11.44 13.06 -13.51
CA GLN A 381 10.16 13.05 -12.82
C GLN A 381 10.33 13.25 -11.31
N ALA A 382 9.66 14.28 -10.78
CA ALA A 382 9.49 14.51 -9.34
C ALA A 382 8.02 14.71 -8.95
N PHE A 383 7.09 14.45 -9.87
CA PHE A 383 5.66 14.61 -9.69
C PHE A 383 4.92 13.32 -10.07
N ARG A 384 3.88 12.95 -9.32
CA ARG A 384 2.93 11.90 -9.68
C ARG A 384 1.53 12.48 -9.83
N ALA A 385 0.66 11.83 -10.60
CA ALA A 385 -0.75 12.17 -10.64
C ALA A 385 -1.34 11.95 -9.24
N PRO A 386 -1.75 13.01 -8.52
CA PRO A 386 -2.09 12.89 -7.11
C PRO A 386 -3.17 11.84 -6.85
N THR A 387 -2.93 10.94 -5.92
CA THR A 387 -3.94 10.00 -5.43
C THR A 387 -5.00 10.75 -4.62
N ASP A 388 -6.10 10.09 -4.29
CA ASP A 388 -7.11 10.68 -3.42
C ASP A 388 -6.55 10.95 -2.02
N ASN A 389 -5.60 10.15 -1.54
CA ASN A 389 -4.87 10.41 -0.30
C ASN A 389 -3.96 11.64 -0.39
N ASP A 390 -3.28 11.86 -1.52
CA ASP A 390 -2.46 13.05 -1.73
C ASP A 390 -3.30 14.33 -1.75
N LYS A 391 -4.54 14.24 -2.23
CA LYS A 391 -5.48 15.36 -2.27
C LYS A 391 -6.13 15.62 -0.92
N SER A 392 -6.49 14.56 -0.15
CA SER A 392 -7.30 14.66 1.06
C SER A 392 -8.53 15.56 0.81
N PHE A 393 -8.92 16.39 1.76
CA PHE A 393 -9.96 17.42 1.57
C PHE A 393 -9.45 18.70 0.88
N GLY A 394 -8.44 18.60 0.02
CA GLY A 394 -7.90 19.72 -0.75
C GLY A 394 -6.80 20.52 -0.06
N ASN A 395 -6.36 20.12 1.11
CA ASN A 395 -5.35 20.82 1.92
C ASN A 395 -4.15 19.94 2.30
N TRP A 396 -3.78 19.01 1.43
CA TRP A 396 -2.69 18.08 1.70
C TRP A 396 -1.60 18.14 0.61
N LEU A 397 -0.81 17.11 0.47
CA LEU A 397 0.39 17.07 -0.38
C LEU A 397 0.19 17.62 -1.79
N ALA A 398 -0.91 17.24 -2.46
CA ALA A 398 -1.20 17.69 -3.82
C ALA A 398 -1.30 19.21 -3.95
N LYS A 399 -1.83 19.90 -2.92
CA LYS A 399 -1.88 21.37 -2.88
C LYS A 399 -0.48 21.97 -2.75
N ASP A 400 0.36 21.39 -1.89
CA ASP A 400 1.74 21.85 -1.70
C ASP A 400 2.57 21.63 -2.96
N TRP A 401 2.42 20.47 -3.62
CA TRP A 401 3.08 20.21 -4.91
C TRP A 401 2.73 21.24 -5.95
N LYS A 402 1.43 21.57 -6.05
CA LYS A 402 0.95 22.58 -6.99
C LYS A 402 1.45 23.98 -6.65
N ASN A 403 1.38 24.37 -5.39
CA ASN A 403 1.84 25.68 -4.93
C ASN A 403 3.34 25.89 -5.14
N GLN A 404 4.13 24.83 -5.08
CA GLN A 404 5.57 24.88 -5.31
C GLN A 404 5.96 24.62 -6.77
N GLY A 405 5.02 24.24 -7.63
CA GLY A 405 5.24 24.02 -9.06
C GLY A 405 5.99 22.74 -9.38
N LEU A 406 5.76 21.65 -8.58
CA LEU A 406 6.40 20.36 -8.84
C LEU A 406 6.04 19.77 -10.21
N ASP A 407 4.87 20.10 -10.72
CA ASP A 407 4.37 19.70 -12.03
C ASP A 407 4.96 20.52 -13.21
N ALA A 408 5.63 21.66 -12.92
CA ALA A 408 6.14 22.57 -13.93
C ALA A 408 7.41 23.30 -13.46
N PRO A 409 8.53 22.59 -13.25
CA PRO A 409 9.78 23.20 -12.79
C PRO A 409 10.38 24.16 -13.82
N GLN A 410 11.12 25.15 -13.34
CA GLN A 410 12.04 25.90 -14.18
C GLN A 410 13.32 25.09 -14.37
N VAL A 411 13.72 24.86 -15.61
CA VAL A 411 14.86 23.99 -15.94
C VAL A 411 16.08 24.85 -16.28
N GLU A 412 17.19 24.58 -15.60
CA GLU A 412 18.48 25.22 -15.85
C GLU A 412 19.56 24.18 -16.12
N VAL A 413 20.26 24.29 -17.22
CA VAL A 413 21.41 23.43 -17.54
C VAL A 413 22.65 24.00 -16.86
N ILE A 414 23.07 23.36 -15.76
CA ILE A 414 24.26 23.77 -15.00
C ILE A 414 25.54 23.34 -15.71
N THR A 415 25.58 22.10 -16.18
CA THR A 415 26.66 21.57 -16.99
C THR A 415 26.04 20.93 -18.25
N PRO A 416 26.27 21.49 -19.43
CA PRO A 416 25.87 20.88 -20.68
C PRO A 416 26.43 19.47 -20.83
N GLU A 417 25.76 18.64 -21.64
CA GLU A 417 26.26 17.29 -21.92
C GLU A 417 27.69 17.38 -22.50
N THR A 418 28.59 16.68 -21.84
CA THR A 418 29.98 16.49 -22.29
C THR A 418 30.16 15.04 -22.72
N GLU A 419 30.85 14.82 -23.84
CA GLU A 419 31.14 13.49 -24.36
C GLU A 419 32.64 13.25 -24.34
N THR A 420 33.05 12.09 -23.86
CA THR A 420 34.45 11.64 -23.84
C THR A 420 34.52 10.22 -24.35
N GLN A 421 35.38 9.95 -25.34
CA GLN A 421 35.63 8.61 -25.84
C GLN A 421 36.84 7.99 -25.10
N GLU A 422 36.64 6.79 -24.56
CA GLU A 422 37.69 6.01 -23.89
C GLU A 422 38.47 5.17 -24.93
N THR A 423 39.65 4.69 -24.54
CA THR A 423 40.56 3.94 -25.42
C THR A 423 40.00 2.57 -25.85
N ASP A 424 39.07 2.01 -25.09
CA ASP A 424 38.36 0.75 -25.39
C ASP A 424 37.15 0.94 -26.32
N GLY A 425 36.91 2.18 -26.76
CA GLY A 425 35.77 2.56 -27.62
C GLY A 425 34.49 2.88 -26.86
N THR A 426 34.48 2.82 -25.52
CA THR A 426 33.37 3.26 -24.69
C THR A 426 33.20 4.77 -24.78
N VAL A 427 31.96 5.25 -24.80
CA VAL A 427 31.63 6.69 -24.77
C VAL A 427 31.01 7.03 -23.42
N SER A 428 31.55 8.04 -22.77
CA SER A 428 31.05 8.58 -21.50
C SER A 428 30.38 9.93 -21.74
N LYS A 429 29.08 10.06 -21.36
CA LYS A 429 28.34 11.31 -21.43
C LYS A 429 27.92 11.76 -20.05
N LYS A 430 28.17 13.02 -19.72
CA LYS A 430 27.83 13.60 -18.41
C LYS A 430 27.13 14.93 -18.57
N SER A 431 26.09 15.15 -17.75
CA SER A 431 25.38 16.43 -17.67
C SER A 431 24.89 16.69 -16.25
N VAL A 432 24.64 17.96 -15.94
CA VAL A 432 24.00 18.38 -14.70
C VAL A 432 22.90 19.37 -15.02
N VAL A 433 21.68 19.07 -14.60
CA VAL A 433 20.50 19.91 -14.79
C VAL A 433 19.89 20.21 -13.42
N GLU A 434 19.51 21.45 -13.20
CA GLU A 434 18.80 21.88 -12.01
C GLU A 434 17.35 22.19 -12.34
N TYR A 435 16.45 21.54 -11.59
CA TYR A 435 15.00 21.76 -11.67
C TYR A 435 14.59 22.61 -10.47
N ARG A 436 14.20 23.86 -10.74
CA ARG A 436 13.86 24.85 -9.70
C ARG A 436 12.37 24.95 -9.48
N TYR A 437 12.02 25.03 -8.22
CA TYR A 437 10.66 25.18 -7.70
C TYR A 437 10.55 26.46 -6.86
N ALA A 438 9.38 26.77 -6.33
CA ALA A 438 9.17 28.02 -5.60
C ALA A 438 10.11 28.23 -4.39
N LYS A 439 10.48 27.17 -3.67
CA LYS A 439 11.30 27.26 -2.44
C LYS A 439 12.52 26.35 -2.41
N GLY A 440 12.81 25.67 -3.51
CA GLY A 440 13.93 24.75 -3.55
C GLY A 440 14.21 24.28 -4.96
N SER A 441 15.15 23.35 -5.09
CA SER A 441 15.52 22.74 -6.36
C SER A 441 15.86 21.28 -6.22
N ILE A 442 15.85 20.56 -7.32
CA ILE A 442 16.42 19.22 -7.43
C ILE A 442 17.48 19.26 -8.52
N ARG A 443 18.73 18.98 -8.12
CA ARG A 443 19.83 18.87 -9.06
C ARG A 443 19.96 17.43 -9.51
N VAL A 444 19.91 17.20 -10.83
CA VAL A 444 20.04 15.89 -11.46
C VAL A 444 21.38 15.81 -12.16
N SER A 445 22.25 14.93 -11.67
CA SER A 445 23.51 14.62 -12.32
C SER A 445 23.38 13.30 -13.05
N SER A 446 23.54 13.31 -14.38
CA SER A 446 23.43 12.12 -15.22
C SER A 446 24.79 11.72 -15.78
N HIS A 447 25.08 10.42 -15.71
CA HIS A 447 26.25 9.82 -16.33
C HIS A 447 25.81 8.58 -17.13
N TYR A 448 25.97 8.65 -18.45
CA TYR A 448 25.77 7.54 -19.38
C TYR A 448 27.13 6.97 -19.77
N LYS A 449 27.29 5.67 -19.63
CA LYS A 449 28.44 4.92 -20.14
C LYS A 449 27.96 4.00 -21.24
N ILE A 450 28.26 4.35 -22.50
CA ILE A 450 27.79 3.66 -23.70
C ILE A 450 28.88 2.73 -24.19
N TYR A 451 28.62 1.44 -24.17
CA TYR A 451 29.57 0.40 -24.57
C TYR A 451 29.50 0.09 -26.07
N VAL A 452 30.56 -0.48 -26.61
CA VAL A 452 30.69 -0.78 -28.05
C VAL A 452 29.63 -1.75 -28.59
N ASP A 453 29.01 -2.57 -27.74
CA ASP A 453 27.94 -3.50 -28.10
C ASP A 453 26.53 -2.86 -28.06
N GLY A 454 26.45 -1.58 -27.73
CA GLY A 454 25.21 -0.81 -27.61
C GLY A 454 24.56 -0.85 -26.24
N THR A 455 25.15 -1.57 -25.28
CA THR A 455 24.73 -1.54 -23.85
C THR A 455 25.01 -0.16 -23.25
N VAL A 456 24.19 0.27 -22.31
CA VAL A 456 24.33 1.57 -21.63
C VAL A 456 24.17 1.39 -20.13
N ASP A 457 25.16 1.81 -19.36
CA ASP A 457 25.00 2.03 -17.92
C ASP A 457 24.59 3.47 -17.68
N LEU A 458 23.55 3.64 -16.91
CA LEU A 458 23.04 4.94 -16.47
C LEU A 458 23.19 5.05 -14.95
N GLU A 459 23.84 6.12 -14.52
CA GLU A 459 23.83 6.59 -13.15
C GLU A 459 23.19 7.97 -13.11
N GLN A 460 22.10 8.11 -12.38
CA GLN A 460 21.47 9.41 -12.12
C GLN A 460 21.39 9.65 -10.63
N THR A 461 21.93 10.77 -10.19
CA THR A 461 21.84 11.22 -8.81
C THR A 461 20.95 12.44 -8.70
N TYR A 462 19.92 12.33 -7.88
CA TYR A 462 18.93 13.34 -7.57
C TYR A 462 19.27 13.94 -6.21
N LEU A 463 19.60 15.22 -6.18
CA LEU A 463 19.97 15.97 -4.97
C LEU A 463 18.91 17.04 -4.67
N PRO A 464 17.96 16.79 -3.74
CA PRO A 464 17.03 17.80 -3.27
C PRO A 464 17.78 18.90 -2.49
N GLN A 465 17.37 20.17 -2.64
CA GLN A 465 17.95 21.33 -1.99
C GLN A 465 16.87 22.35 -1.63
N GLY A 466 17.03 23.05 -0.51
CA GLY A 466 16.09 24.06 -0.05
C GLY A 466 14.83 23.50 0.63
N GLU A 467 13.78 24.31 0.69
CA GLU A 467 12.52 23.96 1.36
C GLU A 467 11.54 23.32 0.38
N LEU A 468 11.82 22.10 -0.07
CA LEU A 468 10.93 21.34 -0.92
C LEU A 468 9.74 20.76 -0.14
N PRO A 469 8.56 20.59 -0.77
CA PRO A 469 7.47 19.82 -0.18
C PRO A 469 7.88 18.34 -0.03
N GLU A 470 7.02 17.52 0.57
CA GLU A 470 7.25 16.07 0.52
C GLU A 470 7.20 15.60 -0.94
N LEU A 471 8.26 14.90 -1.36
CA LEU A 471 8.42 14.52 -2.77
C LEU A 471 7.65 13.22 -3.07
N PRO A 472 6.84 13.16 -4.13
CA PRO A 472 6.10 11.93 -4.47
C PRO A 472 6.97 10.87 -5.14
N ARG A 473 7.98 11.28 -5.90
CA ARG A 473 8.94 10.39 -6.57
C ARG A 473 10.23 11.12 -6.94
N LEU A 474 11.27 10.35 -7.17
CA LEU A 474 12.54 10.81 -7.77
C LEU A 474 12.99 9.77 -8.79
N GLY A 475 12.87 10.08 -10.07
CA GLY A 475 13.21 9.18 -11.14
C GLY A 475 13.23 9.83 -12.52
N SER A 476 13.26 9.00 -13.54
CA SER A 476 13.21 9.43 -14.93
C SER A 476 12.28 8.53 -15.74
N ALA A 477 11.57 9.13 -16.69
CA ALA A 477 10.76 8.42 -17.67
C ALA A 477 11.50 8.29 -19.00
N PHE A 478 11.27 7.19 -19.68
CA PHE A 478 11.77 6.86 -21.01
C PHE A 478 10.58 6.52 -21.90
N VAL A 479 10.47 7.22 -23.03
CA VAL A 479 9.38 7.04 -23.99
C VAL A 479 9.82 6.04 -25.05
N LEU A 480 9.14 4.89 -25.10
CA LEU A 480 9.42 3.79 -26.03
C LEU A 480 8.31 3.68 -27.09
N GLY A 481 8.63 3.10 -28.23
CA GLY A 481 7.66 2.88 -29.31
C GLY A 481 6.49 1.96 -28.94
N GLU A 482 5.40 2.04 -29.71
CA GLU A 482 4.14 1.31 -29.48
C GLU A 482 4.28 -0.22 -29.53
N GLU A 483 5.36 -0.73 -30.14
CA GLU A 483 5.58 -2.17 -30.29
C GLU A 483 6.02 -2.89 -29.01
N TYR A 484 6.50 -2.16 -27.99
CA TYR A 484 7.07 -2.76 -26.76
C TYR A 484 6.01 -3.10 -25.69
N GLU A 485 4.99 -3.83 -26.10
CA GLU A 485 3.80 -4.15 -25.30
C GLU A 485 4.01 -5.29 -24.28
N ASN A 486 4.93 -6.24 -24.55
CA ASN A 486 5.14 -7.38 -23.66
C ASN A 486 6.09 -6.98 -22.53
N LEU A 487 5.61 -7.09 -21.30
CA LEU A 487 6.34 -6.72 -20.09
C LEU A 487 6.68 -7.97 -19.26
N SER A 488 7.90 -8.06 -18.77
CA SER A 488 8.24 -8.93 -17.65
C SER A 488 9.20 -8.22 -16.70
N TRP A 489 9.13 -8.60 -15.41
CA TRP A 489 10.04 -8.05 -14.41
C TRP A 489 10.42 -9.09 -13.36
N TYR A 490 11.53 -8.82 -12.67
CA TYR A 490 11.95 -9.51 -11.47
C TYR A 490 11.95 -8.52 -10.31
N GLY A 491 11.01 -8.69 -9.41
CA GLY A 491 10.71 -7.76 -8.32
C GLY A 491 9.39 -8.09 -7.66
N ARG A 492 8.80 -7.16 -6.93
CA ARG A 492 7.49 -7.37 -6.32
C ARG A 492 6.36 -7.38 -7.35
N GLY A 493 5.41 -8.28 -7.12
CA GLY A 493 4.24 -8.46 -7.96
C GLY A 493 3.28 -9.52 -7.41
N PRO A 494 2.23 -9.88 -8.19
CA PRO A 494 1.95 -9.47 -9.58
C PRO A 494 1.32 -8.08 -9.74
N TRP A 495 0.62 -7.56 -8.72
CA TRP A 495 -0.10 -6.27 -8.77
C TRP A 495 0.78 -5.11 -8.34
N GLU A 496 0.31 -3.89 -8.66
CA GLU A 496 0.98 -2.66 -8.24
C GLU A 496 1.21 -2.61 -6.72
N ASN A 497 2.29 -2.03 -6.31
CA ASN A 497 2.66 -1.91 -4.92
C ASN A 497 3.50 -0.65 -4.67
N TYR A 498 3.44 -0.16 -3.44
CA TYR A 498 4.09 1.07 -3.00
C TYR A 498 4.85 0.80 -1.70
N PRO A 499 5.75 1.68 -1.26
CA PRO A 499 6.58 1.43 -0.07
C PRO A 499 5.81 0.99 1.17
N ASP A 500 4.60 1.52 1.38
CA ASP A 500 3.72 1.26 2.52
C ASP A 500 2.55 0.30 2.22
N ARG A 501 2.50 -0.26 1.01
CA ARG A 501 1.51 -1.27 0.58
C ARG A 501 2.18 -2.29 -0.35
N LYS A 502 2.90 -3.22 0.20
CA LYS A 502 3.62 -4.27 -0.56
C LYS A 502 3.72 -5.61 0.14
N THR A 503 3.00 -5.80 1.26
CA THR A 503 3.07 -7.03 2.06
C THR A 503 2.50 -8.23 1.32
N SER A 504 1.48 -8.02 0.49
CA SER A 504 0.87 -9.06 -0.35
C SER A 504 1.69 -9.43 -1.58
N CYS A 505 2.65 -8.61 -1.98
CA CYS A 505 3.45 -8.80 -3.19
C CYS A 505 4.74 -9.56 -2.89
N LEU A 506 4.96 -10.65 -3.61
CA LEU A 506 6.17 -11.47 -3.47
C LEU A 506 7.22 -11.07 -4.50
N ILE A 507 8.49 -11.24 -4.16
CA ILE A 507 9.58 -11.16 -5.13
C ILE A 507 9.51 -12.37 -6.06
N GLY A 508 9.47 -12.10 -7.35
CA GLY A 508 9.37 -13.17 -8.35
C GLY A 508 9.57 -12.65 -9.76
N ARG A 509 9.46 -13.57 -10.72
CA ARG A 509 9.44 -13.23 -12.13
C ARG A 509 7.98 -13.19 -12.60
N TRP A 510 7.56 -12.04 -13.04
CA TRP A 510 6.20 -11.75 -13.47
C TRP A 510 6.16 -11.42 -14.95
N ASN A 511 5.03 -11.70 -15.59
CA ASN A 511 4.79 -11.39 -17.00
C ASN A 511 3.40 -10.78 -17.12
N SER A 512 3.29 -9.75 -17.97
CA SER A 512 2.06 -9.03 -18.25
C SER A 512 2.19 -8.28 -19.56
N LYS A 513 1.24 -7.41 -19.83
CA LYS A 513 1.30 -6.39 -20.87
C LYS A 513 1.34 -5.01 -20.26
N VAL A 514 1.89 -4.04 -20.99
CA VAL A 514 1.88 -2.64 -20.57
C VAL A 514 0.44 -2.14 -20.40
N SER A 515 -0.45 -2.50 -21.32
CA SER A 515 -1.88 -2.17 -21.26
C SER A 515 -2.63 -2.73 -20.05
N GLU A 516 -2.05 -3.71 -19.33
CA GLU A 516 -2.64 -4.34 -18.15
C GLU A 516 -2.10 -3.77 -16.82
N GLN A 517 -1.18 -2.79 -16.88
CA GLN A 517 -0.48 -2.30 -15.68
C GLN A 517 -1.21 -1.17 -14.96
N TYR A 518 -2.08 -0.45 -15.65
CA TYR A 518 -2.84 0.63 -15.04
C TYR A 518 -4.07 0.08 -14.31
N THR A 519 -4.22 0.39 -13.03
CA THR A 519 -5.46 0.09 -12.30
C THR A 519 -6.48 1.18 -12.58
N HIS A 520 -7.60 0.81 -13.19
CA HIS A 520 -8.66 1.71 -13.66
C HIS A 520 -9.54 2.21 -12.50
N TYR A 521 -8.94 3.02 -11.60
CA TYR A 521 -9.72 3.72 -10.58
C TYR A 521 -10.72 4.67 -11.25
N PRO A 522 -12.00 4.72 -10.80
CA PRO A 522 -13.04 5.55 -11.45
C PRO A 522 -12.65 7.02 -11.64
N ARG A 523 -11.85 7.55 -10.71
CA ARG A 523 -11.15 8.83 -10.84
C ARG A 523 -9.66 8.57 -11.08
N PRO A 524 -9.14 8.86 -12.28
CA PRO A 524 -7.75 8.60 -12.61
C PRO A 524 -6.77 9.23 -11.64
N GLN A 525 -5.76 8.45 -11.26
CA GLN A 525 -4.73 8.80 -10.30
C GLN A 525 -3.51 7.91 -10.48
N ASP A 526 -2.39 8.23 -9.82
CA ASP A 526 -1.16 7.43 -9.91
C ASP A 526 -1.42 5.96 -9.63
N SER A 527 -0.90 5.09 -10.48
CA SER A 527 -0.99 3.64 -10.33
C SER A 527 0.09 2.90 -11.15
N GLY A 528 0.19 1.58 -10.99
CA GLY A 528 1.08 0.73 -11.77
C GLY A 528 2.54 0.70 -11.26
N ASN A 529 2.83 1.22 -10.07
CA ASN A 529 4.17 1.15 -9.47
C ASN A 529 4.51 -0.26 -9.00
N HIS A 530 5.77 -0.67 -9.15
CA HIS A 530 6.34 -1.92 -8.62
C HIS A 530 7.64 -1.63 -7.88
N GLU A 531 7.74 -2.16 -6.66
CA GLU A 531 8.86 -1.99 -5.74
C GLU A 531 9.85 -3.15 -5.79
N ASP A 532 11.06 -2.90 -5.26
CA ASP A 532 12.12 -3.90 -5.06
C ASP A 532 12.47 -4.65 -6.36
N VAL A 533 12.55 -3.93 -7.48
CA VAL A 533 12.77 -4.48 -8.82
C VAL A 533 14.25 -4.49 -9.17
N THR A 534 14.72 -5.59 -9.73
CA THR A 534 16.11 -5.73 -10.20
C THR A 534 16.21 -5.97 -11.71
N GLU A 535 15.13 -6.34 -12.37
CA GLU A 535 15.08 -6.48 -13.83
C GLU A 535 13.71 -6.08 -14.38
N VAL A 536 13.69 -5.31 -15.46
CA VAL A 536 12.50 -5.05 -16.29
C VAL A 536 12.85 -5.38 -17.73
N VAL A 537 11.94 -6.05 -18.43
CA VAL A 537 12.10 -6.42 -19.84
C VAL A 537 10.85 -5.98 -20.60
N LEU A 538 11.04 -5.17 -21.63
CA LEU A 538 9.99 -4.77 -22.57
C LEU A 538 10.34 -5.29 -23.96
N THR A 539 9.43 -6.03 -24.58
CA THR A 539 9.65 -6.62 -25.90
C THR A 539 8.45 -6.43 -26.83
N ASN A 540 8.75 -6.44 -28.12
CA ASN A 540 7.76 -6.50 -29.19
C ASN A 540 7.29 -7.96 -29.43
N LYS A 541 6.39 -8.14 -30.42
CA LYS A 541 5.85 -9.45 -30.81
C LYS A 541 6.91 -10.43 -31.32
N GLN A 542 8.07 -9.95 -31.75
CA GLN A 542 9.21 -10.78 -32.21
C GLN A 542 10.18 -11.12 -31.07
N GLY A 543 9.89 -10.68 -29.85
CA GLY A 543 10.75 -10.89 -28.67
C GLY A 543 11.96 -9.96 -28.61
N LYS A 544 12.03 -8.94 -29.48
CA LYS A 544 13.10 -7.94 -29.48
C LYS A 544 12.71 -6.74 -28.61
N GLY A 545 13.69 -6.11 -27.96
CA GLY A 545 13.40 -4.97 -27.10
C GLY A 545 14.54 -4.57 -26.19
N VAL A 546 14.18 -4.13 -25.00
CA VAL A 546 15.11 -3.62 -23.99
C VAL A 546 14.99 -4.42 -22.69
N ARG A 547 16.13 -4.66 -22.07
CA ARG A 547 16.26 -5.13 -20.69
C ARG A 547 16.90 -4.03 -19.85
N VAL A 548 16.27 -3.69 -18.74
CA VAL A 548 16.82 -2.81 -17.70
C VAL A 548 17.17 -3.68 -16.50
N THR A 549 18.39 -3.58 -16.00
CA THR A 549 18.87 -4.36 -14.86
C THR A 549 19.48 -3.43 -13.83
N ALA A 550 19.16 -3.62 -12.55
CA ALA A 550 19.81 -2.93 -11.44
C ALA A 550 21.32 -3.21 -11.43
N ILE A 551 22.13 -2.22 -11.09
CA ILE A 551 23.60 -2.39 -10.97
C ILE A 551 23.97 -2.76 -9.54
N ASP A 552 23.48 -2.03 -8.53
CA ASP A 552 23.89 -2.20 -7.14
C ASP A 552 22.74 -2.32 -6.14
N ARG A 553 21.56 -1.83 -6.50
CA ARG A 553 20.36 -1.85 -5.63
C ARG A 553 19.09 -1.92 -6.45
N PRO A 554 18.00 -2.47 -5.89
CA PRO A 554 16.69 -2.42 -6.52
C PRO A 554 16.22 -0.99 -6.76
N PHE A 555 15.34 -0.84 -7.73
CA PHE A 555 14.63 0.38 -8.06
C PHE A 555 13.12 0.14 -8.11
N SER A 556 12.34 1.20 -8.23
CA SER A 556 10.91 1.11 -8.50
C SER A 556 10.65 1.42 -9.97
N PHE A 557 9.61 0.82 -10.56
CA PHE A 557 9.23 1.14 -11.93
C PHE A 557 7.71 1.16 -12.14
N SER A 558 7.30 1.86 -13.18
CA SER A 558 6.00 1.68 -13.84
C SER A 558 6.19 1.69 -15.36
N ALA A 559 5.33 0.96 -16.09
CA ALA A 559 5.30 0.96 -17.54
C ALA A 559 3.85 1.09 -18.00
N LEU A 560 3.47 2.24 -18.55
CA LEU A 560 2.09 2.61 -18.84
C LEU A 560 1.95 3.20 -20.24
N HIS A 561 0.74 3.17 -20.78
CA HIS A 561 0.35 3.96 -21.97
C HIS A 561 -0.18 5.36 -21.62
N TYR A 562 0.22 5.89 -20.46
CA TYR A 562 -0.25 7.19 -19.97
C TYR A 562 0.93 7.96 -19.39
N THR A 563 0.99 9.26 -19.67
CA THR A 563 1.85 10.16 -18.91
C THR A 563 1.17 10.57 -17.60
N VAL A 564 1.95 11.09 -16.67
CA VAL A 564 1.40 11.70 -15.43
C VAL A 564 0.34 12.76 -15.77
N ASP A 565 0.57 13.55 -16.81
CA ASP A 565 -0.34 14.60 -17.29
C ASP A 565 -1.67 14.06 -17.81
N ASP A 566 -1.64 12.98 -18.58
CA ASP A 566 -2.87 12.35 -19.08
C ASP A 566 -3.77 11.90 -17.92
N ILE A 567 -3.17 11.25 -16.93
CA ILE A 567 -3.87 10.77 -15.74
C ILE A 567 -4.38 11.96 -14.90
N TYR A 568 -3.53 12.96 -14.65
CA TYR A 568 -3.85 14.08 -13.76
C TYR A 568 -4.97 14.98 -14.32
N LYS A 569 -5.03 15.18 -15.64
CA LYS A 569 -6.02 16.04 -16.30
C LYS A 569 -7.36 15.36 -16.54
N THR A 570 -7.43 14.03 -16.42
CA THR A 570 -8.66 13.26 -16.68
C THR A 570 -9.45 13.08 -15.38
N THR A 571 -10.76 13.33 -15.43
CA THR A 571 -11.65 13.24 -14.27
C THR A 571 -12.39 11.91 -14.16
N HIS A 572 -12.66 11.24 -15.28
CA HIS A 572 -13.33 9.93 -15.32
C HIS A 572 -12.49 8.95 -16.14
N ASP A 573 -12.37 7.73 -15.61
CA ASP A 573 -11.58 6.68 -16.26
C ASP A 573 -12.01 6.40 -17.71
N CYS A 574 -13.30 6.41 -17.99
CA CYS A 574 -13.83 6.22 -19.35
C CYS A 574 -13.36 7.30 -20.38
N ASP A 575 -12.82 8.41 -19.93
CA ASP A 575 -12.26 9.48 -20.76
C ASP A 575 -10.73 9.43 -20.87
N LEU A 576 -10.08 8.57 -20.06
CA LEU A 576 -8.65 8.36 -20.09
C LEU A 576 -8.27 7.54 -21.34
N LYS A 577 -7.58 8.19 -22.28
CA LYS A 577 -7.21 7.57 -23.57
C LYS A 577 -5.77 7.10 -23.54
N PRO A 578 -5.50 5.81 -23.82
CA PRO A 578 -4.14 5.33 -23.89
C PRO A 578 -3.39 5.96 -25.06
N ARG A 579 -2.14 6.31 -24.83
CA ARG A 579 -1.17 6.65 -25.87
C ARG A 579 -0.74 5.41 -26.61
N LYS A 580 -0.12 5.58 -27.76
CA LYS A 580 0.53 4.49 -28.46
C LYS A 580 1.85 4.11 -27.78
N GLU A 581 2.62 5.12 -27.38
CA GLU A 581 3.93 4.99 -26.78
C GLU A 581 3.85 4.31 -25.41
N VAL A 582 4.92 3.65 -25.02
CA VAL A 582 5.12 3.10 -23.67
C VAL A 582 5.94 4.10 -22.86
N ILE A 583 5.41 4.53 -21.73
CA ILE A 583 6.09 5.39 -20.76
C ILE A 583 6.69 4.47 -19.67
N LEU A 584 7.98 4.21 -19.75
CA LEU A 584 8.74 3.47 -18.75
C LEU A 584 9.32 4.44 -17.73
N SER A 585 8.79 4.46 -16.53
CA SER A 585 9.36 5.22 -15.41
C SER A 585 10.26 4.34 -14.56
N LEU A 586 11.44 4.83 -14.21
CA LEU A 586 12.40 4.20 -13.31
C LEU A 586 12.70 5.17 -12.18
N ASP A 587 12.46 4.76 -10.94
CA ASP A 587 12.57 5.62 -9.77
C ASP A 587 13.61 5.11 -8.77
N ALA A 588 14.42 6.05 -8.28
CA ALA A 588 15.32 5.82 -7.15
C ALA A 588 14.58 5.81 -5.81
N ALA A 589 13.44 6.52 -5.73
CA ALA A 589 12.59 6.59 -4.55
C ALA A 589 11.16 6.98 -4.92
N VAL A 590 10.19 6.41 -4.20
CA VAL A 590 8.75 6.69 -4.31
C VAL A 590 8.18 6.88 -2.92
N LEU A 591 7.24 7.81 -2.78
CA LEU A 591 6.50 8.08 -1.55
C LEU A 591 5.41 7.02 -1.34
N GLY A 592 5.15 6.64 -0.10
CA GLY A 592 3.99 5.84 0.27
C GLY A 592 2.65 6.50 -0.10
N LEU A 593 1.57 5.76 0.08
CA LEU A 593 0.19 6.18 -0.23
C LEU A 593 -0.51 6.82 0.97
N GLY A 594 -0.32 6.27 2.17
CA GLY A 594 -1.06 6.68 3.37
C GLY A 594 -2.56 6.41 3.28
N ASN A 595 -3.32 7.08 4.16
CA ASN A 595 -4.78 6.97 4.26
C ASN A 595 -5.44 8.35 4.47
N SER A 596 -4.82 9.43 4.01
CA SER A 596 -5.22 10.81 4.32
C SER A 596 -6.45 11.31 3.57
N SER A 597 -7.08 10.50 2.74
CA SER A 597 -8.41 10.84 2.20
C SER A 597 -9.47 11.01 3.29
N CYS A 598 -9.36 10.28 4.41
CA CYS A 598 -10.10 10.52 5.64
C CYS A 598 -9.38 9.92 6.88
N GLY A 599 -8.06 10.02 6.96
CA GLY A 599 -7.33 9.39 8.06
C GLY A 599 -5.91 9.93 8.17
N PRO A 600 -5.01 9.20 8.85
CA PRO A 600 -3.61 9.59 8.94
C PRO A 600 -2.91 9.47 7.57
N GLY A 601 -1.93 10.34 7.36
CA GLY A 601 -1.12 10.35 6.14
C GLY A 601 -0.12 9.21 6.07
N VAL A 602 0.95 9.45 5.31
CA VAL A 602 2.06 8.51 5.16
C VAL A 602 2.89 8.48 6.44
N LEU A 603 3.34 7.29 6.86
CA LEU A 603 4.36 7.16 7.91
C LEU A 603 5.69 7.74 7.44
N LYS A 604 6.37 8.49 8.31
CA LYS A 604 7.62 9.18 7.97
C LYS A 604 8.71 8.26 7.39
N LYS A 605 8.74 7.00 7.82
CA LYS A 605 9.67 5.99 7.28
C LYS A 605 9.45 5.64 5.79
N TYR A 606 8.28 5.97 5.24
CA TYR A 606 7.92 5.77 3.83
C TYR A 606 7.98 7.06 3.01
N ALA A 607 8.51 8.13 3.60
CA ALA A 607 8.79 9.37 2.90
C ALA A 607 10.16 9.34 2.20
N ILE A 608 10.31 10.18 1.18
CA ILE A 608 11.59 10.40 0.53
C ILE A 608 12.42 11.36 1.40
N ASP A 609 13.61 10.92 1.82
CA ASP A 609 14.51 11.74 2.60
C ASP A 609 15.10 12.88 1.75
N LYS A 610 14.64 14.10 1.99
CA LYS A 610 15.06 15.31 1.25
C LYS A 610 16.43 15.83 1.63
N GLN A 611 17.07 15.26 2.66
CA GLN A 611 18.36 15.74 3.18
C GLN A 611 19.57 14.99 2.57
N LYS A 612 19.32 13.97 1.75
CA LYS A 612 20.36 13.17 1.12
C LYS A 612 20.13 12.98 -0.38
N PRO A 613 21.18 12.68 -1.14
CA PRO A 613 21.03 12.30 -2.55
C PRO A 613 20.38 10.92 -2.68
N HIS A 614 19.61 10.75 -3.74
CA HIS A 614 19.07 9.47 -4.18
C HIS A 614 19.68 9.10 -5.52
N THR A 615 20.08 7.86 -5.71
CA THR A 615 20.78 7.46 -6.94
C THR A 615 20.08 6.25 -7.57
N LEU A 616 19.75 6.39 -8.85
CA LEU A 616 19.33 5.31 -9.73
C LEU A 616 20.54 4.83 -10.53
N ARG A 617 20.83 3.52 -10.47
CA ARG A 617 21.93 2.89 -11.23
C ARG A 617 21.41 1.66 -11.96
N VAL A 618 21.31 1.77 -13.26
CA VAL A 618 20.72 0.71 -14.10
C VAL A 618 21.53 0.48 -15.36
N ARG A 619 21.48 -0.75 -15.87
CA ARG A 619 22.04 -1.13 -17.16
C ARG A 619 20.91 -1.41 -18.14
N PHE A 620 20.96 -0.76 -19.28
CA PHE A 620 20.12 -1.05 -20.42
C PHE A 620 20.85 -1.92 -21.43
N SER A 621 20.22 -2.99 -21.89
CA SER A 621 20.76 -3.86 -22.93
C SER A 621 19.71 -4.23 -23.97
N LEU A 622 20.16 -4.37 -25.22
CA LEU A 622 19.30 -4.78 -26.34
C LEU A 622 18.98 -6.27 -26.27
N ILE A 623 17.69 -6.60 -26.44
CA ILE A 623 17.22 -7.96 -26.75
C ILE A 623 17.03 -8.05 -28.25
N LYS A 624 17.82 -8.92 -28.92
CA LYS A 624 17.94 -9.03 -30.38
C LYS A 624 17.02 -10.08 -30.95
#